data_61f72755e463bb8796e689ce73015733
#
_entry.id   61f72755e463bb8796e689ce73015733
#
_cell.length_a   1.000
_cell.length_b   1.000
_cell.length_c   1.000
_cell.angle_alpha   90.00
_cell.angle_beta   90.00
_cell.angle_gamma   90.00
#
_symmetry.space_group_name_H-M   'P 1'
#
loop_
_entity.id
_entity.type
_entity.pdbx_description
1 polymer ?
#
loop_
_entity_poly.entity_id
_entity_poly.type
_entity_poly.pdbx_seq_one_letter_code
_entity_poly.pdbx_strand_id
1 'polypeptide(L)'
;MTPRIASLVPSVTELLVALGLGPRLVARTGYCIHPAAVVAAVPKVGGTKDVNLGKLRRLAPTHVLVNIDENRLQTVDALRAFVPEVIVTHPCGPQDVAGLIQQLASAFGSEPGVIQRAAALKQELACELSLTRPGQRTAVPVLYLIWRDPWMTVARDTYIARMLAYVGWRTWPDVDGGERGAARYPAIDGTEPWLSAVEQVLLSSEPYAFSDEHIGQAQALCPQARVRRVNGELLSWYGSRTAAGLRYLRGLVG
;
A
#
# COMPACT_ATOMS: atom_id res chain seq x y z
N MET A 1 -3.50 28.72 -9.77
CA MET A 1 -3.59 27.85 -10.97
C MET A 1 -4.30 26.56 -10.55
N THR A 2 -5.28 26.08 -11.30
CA THR A 2 -6.03 24.85 -10.98
C THR A 2 -5.11 23.64 -11.07
N PRO A 3 -5.01 22.78 -10.03
CA PRO A 3 -4.11 21.64 -10.06
C PRO A 3 -4.53 20.60 -11.11
N ARG A 4 -3.53 20.07 -11.82
CA ARG A 4 -3.64 18.96 -12.78
C ARG A 4 -2.81 17.82 -12.23
N ILE A 5 -3.46 16.82 -11.66
CA ILE A 5 -2.81 15.79 -10.84
C ILE A 5 -2.63 14.50 -11.64
N ALA A 6 -1.41 14.00 -11.70
CA ALA A 6 -1.12 12.64 -12.12
C ALA A 6 -0.76 11.78 -10.90
N SER A 7 -1.42 10.64 -10.75
CA SER A 7 -1.12 9.70 -9.68
C SER A 7 -0.53 8.41 -10.24
N LEU A 8 0.70 8.09 -9.82
CA LEU A 8 1.39 6.87 -10.25
C LEU A 8 1.33 5.75 -9.19
N VAL A 9 0.45 5.93 -8.18
CA VAL A 9 0.32 5.06 -7.01
C VAL A 9 -1.14 4.72 -6.78
N PRO A 10 -1.55 3.44 -6.80
CA PRO A 10 -2.95 3.03 -6.67
C PRO A 10 -3.64 3.54 -5.40
N SER A 11 -3.05 3.28 -4.24
CA SER A 11 -3.57 3.69 -2.93
C SER A 11 -3.69 5.22 -2.79
N VAL A 12 -2.71 5.97 -3.32
CA VAL A 12 -2.74 7.44 -3.33
C VAL A 12 -3.79 7.97 -4.29
N THR A 13 -4.03 7.30 -5.43
CA THR A 13 -5.13 7.66 -6.34
C THR A 13 -6.48 7.62 -5.61
N GLU A 14 -6.73 6.56 -4.86
CA GLU A 14 -7.96 6.43 -4.07
C GLU A 14 -8.05 7.48 -2.97
N LEU A 15 -6.93 7.75 -2.28
CA LEU A 15 -6.88 8.82 -1.27
C LEU A 15 -7.17 10.20 -1.88
N LEU A 16 -6.63 10.52 -3.05
CA LEU A 16 -6.95 11.77 -3.77
C LEU A 16 -8.44 11.89 -4.06
N VAL A 17 -9.08 10.81 -4.49
CA VAL A 17 -10.54 10.79 -4.71
C VAL A 17 -11.29 10.98 -3.40
N ALA A 18 -10.88 10.33 -2.32
CA ALA A 18 -11.46 10.50 -0.99
C ALA A 18 -11.33 11.95 -0.47
N LEU A 19 -10.26 12.64 -0.83
CA LEU A 19 -10.06 14.07 -0.56
C LEU A 19 -10.88 14.99 -1.48
N GLY A 20 -11.61 14.44 -2.47
CA GLY A 20 -12.42 15.21 -3.41
C GLY A 20 -11.67 15.73 -4.63
N LEU A 21 -10.43 15.25 -4.85
CA LEU A 21 -9.56 15.65 -5.95
C LEU A 21 -9.75 14.82 -7.24
N GLY A 22 -10.74 13.93 -7.27
CA GLY A 22 -11.05 13.13 -8.46
C GLY A 22 -11.16 13.95 -9.75
N PRO A 23 -11.89 15.08 -9.78
CA PRO A 23 -11.99 15.97 -10.97
C PRO A 23 -10.65 16.62 -11.38
N ARG A 24 -9.63 16.57 -10.54
CA ARG A 24 -8.29 17.10 -10.82
C ARG A 24 -7.33 16.07 -11.41
N LEU A 25 -7.73 14.79 -11.43
CA LEU A 25 -6.92 13.72 -11.99
C LEU A 25 -6.86 13.81 -13.53
N VAL A 26 -5.65 13.99 -14.07
CA VAL A 26 -5.39 14.04 -15.51
C VAL A 26 -4.65 12.81 -16.03
N ALA A 27 -4.04 12.03 -15.12
CA ALA A 27 -3.34 10.80 -15.47
C ALA A 27 -3.30 9.82 -14.28
N ARG A 28 -3.27 8.51 -14.60
CA ARG A 28 -3.08 7.43 -13.63
C ARG A 28 -2.35 6.25 -14.22
N THR A 29 -1.88 5.33 -13.39
CA THR A 29 -1.37 4.02 -13.88
C THR A 29 -2.52 3.08 -14.22
N GLY A 30 -2.20 1.97 -14.88
CA GLY A 30 -3.17 0.90 -15.13
C GLY A 30 -3.69 0.24 -13.85
N TYR A 31 -2.89 0.27 -12.78
CA TYR A 31 -3.21 -0.32 -11.47
C TYR A 31 -4.05 0.59 -10.56
N CYS A 32 -4.20 1.87 -10.89
CA CYS A 32 -5.11 2.78 -10.17
C CYS A 32 -6.55 2.50 -10.59
N ILE A 33 -7.16 1.46 -10.03
CA ILE A 33 -8.47 0.94 -10.43
C ILE A 33 -9.63 1.41 -9.55
N HIS A 34 -9.34 2.01 -8.41
CA HIS A 34 -10.34 2.45 -7.44
C HIS A 34 -10.35 3.98 -7.24
N PRO A 35 -11.54 4.56 -6.96
CA PRO A 35 -12.86 3.99 -7.21
C PRO A 35 -13.15 3.95 -8.72
N ALA A 36 -13.62 2.82 -9.22
CA ALA A 36 -13.76 2.55 -10.65
C ALA A 36 -14.57 3.62 -11.40
N ALA A 37 -15.68 4.09 -10.81
CA ALA A 37 -16.54 5.10 -11.42
C ALA A 37 -15.83 6.44 -11.71
N VAL A 38 -14.82 6.80 -10.88
CA VAL A 38 -14.07 8.05 -11.02
C VAL A 38 -12.89 7.86 -11.98
N VAL A 39 -12.10 6.78 -11.75
CA VAL A 39 -10.84 6.61 -12.48
C VAL A 39 -11.01 6.05 -13.89
N ALA A 40 -12.19 5.51 -14.25
CA ALA A 40 -12.44 4.93 -15.57
C ALA A 40 -12.13 5.91 -16.72
N ALA A 41 -12.51 7.17 -16.57
CA ALA A 41 -12.30 8.22 -17.56
C ALA A 41 -10.91 8.85 -17.54
N VAL A 42 -10.09 8.58 -16.52
CA VAL A 42 -8.75 9.17 -16.37
C VAL A 42 -7.75 8.43 -17.27
N PRO A 43 -6.99 9.12 -18.12
CA PRO A 43 -6.01 8.52 -19.02
C PRO A 43 -4.95 7.67 -18.29
N LYS A 44 -4.74 6.44 -18.77
CA LYS A 44 -3.67 5.53 -18.29
C LYS A 44 -2.33 5.92 -18.91
N VAL A 45 -1.27 5.98 -18.09
CA VAL A 45 0.10 6.32 -18.52
C VAL A 45 1.11 5.18 -18.28
N GLY A 46 0.66 3.93 -18.32
CA GLY A 46 1.50 2.74 -18.12
C GLY A 46 1.30 2.10 -16.75
N GLY A 47 2.28 1.34 -16.30
CA GLY A 47 2.32 0.72 -14.96
C GLY A 47 3.03 1.60 -13.94
N THR A 48 3.16 1.09 -12.68
CA THR A 48 3.89 1.80 -11.61
C THR A 48 5.40 1.82 -11.88
N LYS A 49 5.94 0.73 -12.44
CA LYS A 49 7.38 0.60 -12.76
C LYS A 49 7.70 1.09 -14.19
N ASP A 50 6.74 1.07 -15.12
CA ASP A 50 6.94 1.37 -16.54
C ASP A 50 5.97 2.47 -16.98
N VAL A 51 6.32 3.71 -16.61
CA VAL A 51 5.52 4.91 -16.89
C VAL A 51 5.84 5.44 -18.29
N ASN A 52 4.82 5.69 -19.10
CA ASN A 52 4.96 6.38 -20.39
C ASN A 52 5.13 7.88 -20.18
N LEU A 53 6.38 8.32 -19.99
CA LEU A 53 6.73 9.73 -19.75
C LEU A 53 6.29 10.66 -20.89
N GLY A 54 6.36 10.20 -22.15
CA GLY A 54 5.93 10.98 -23.31
C GLY A 54 4.42 11.26 -23.28
N LYS A 55 3.61 10.25 -22.92
CA LYS A 55 2.17 10.43 -22.74
C LYS A 55 1.87 11.35 -21.55
N LEU A 56 2.57 11.15 -20.44
CA LEU A 56 2.39 11.96 -19.24
C LEU A 56 2.72 13.44 -19.49
N ARG A 57 3.82 13.72 -20.20
CA ARG A 57 4.21 15.10 -20.59
C ARG A 57 3.12 15.79 -21.42
N ARG A 58 2.49 15.08 -22.39
CA ARG A 58 1.39 15.65 -23.22
C ARG A 58 0.15 15.99 -22.39
N LEU A 59 -0.07 15.29 -21.26
CA LEU A 59 -1.17 15.57 -20.34
C LEU A 59 -0.89 16.77 -19.44
N ALA A 60 0.33 17.33 -19.50
CA ALA A 60 0.77 18.53 -18.79
C ALA A 60 0.33 18.58 -17.32
N PRO A 61 0.70 17.59 -16.48
CA PRO A 61 0.38 17.64 -15.07
C PRO A 61 1.18 18.77 -14.38
N THR A 62 0.54 19.42 -13.41
CA THR A 62 1.23 20.36 -12.50
C THR A 62 1.81 19.64 -11.28
N HIS A 63 1.21 18.53 -10.89
CA HIS A 63 1.62 17.70 -9.76
C HIS A 63 1.65 16.24 -10.17
N VAL A 64 2.69 15.52 -9.77
CA VAL A 64 2.78 14.05 -9.92
C VAL A 64 3.05 13.43 -8.56
N LEU A 65 2.24 12.45 -8.19
CA LEU A 65 2.41 11.67 -6.97
C LEU A 65 3.09 10.34 -7.26
N VAL A 66 4.13 10.06 -6.50
CA VAL A 66 4.96 8.85 -6.59
C VAL A 66 5.20 8.25 -5.22
N ASN A 67 5.59 6.97 -5.19
CA ASN A 67 5.98 6.27 -3.96
C ASN A 67 7.34 5.59 -4.14
N ILE A 68 8.13 5.55 -3.06
CA ILE A 68 9.49 5.00 -3.06
C ILE A 68 9.51 3.50 -3.40
N ASP A 69 8.56 2.72 -2.88
CA ASP A 69 8.50 1.28 -3.12
C ASP A 69 7.90 0.93 -4.50
N GLU A 70 7.01 1.79 -5.03
CA GLU A 70 6.25 1.48 -6.24
C GLU A 70 6.87 2.04 -7.52
N ASN A 71 7.52 3.21 -7.45
CA ASN A 71 8.06 3.88 -8.64
C ASN A 71 9.58 3.81 -8.69
N ARG A 72 10.14 3.71 -9.90
CA ARG A 72 11.59 3.71 -10.10
C ARG A 72 12.16 5.11 -9.88
N LEU A 73 13.33 5.22 -9.22
CA LEU A 73 14.00 6.49 -8.98
C LEU A 73 14.26 7.25 -10.30
N GLN A 74 14.71 6.55 -11.34
CA GLN A 74 14.95 7.12 -12.67
C GLN A 74 13.69 7.76 -13.27
N THR A 75 12.51 7.19 -13.02
CA THR A 75 11.22 7.77 -13.41
C THR A 75 10.98 9.08 -12.68
N VAL A 76 11.24 9.11 -11.36
CA VAL A 76 11.06 10.30 -10.52
C VAL A 76 11.99 11.43 -10.98
N ASP A 77 13.26 11.12 -11.28
CA ASP A 77 14.24 12.12 -11.75
C ASP A 77 13.83 12.69 -13.12
N ALA A 78 13.35 11.83 -14.03
CA ALA A 78 12.85 12.26 -15.34
C ALA A 78 11.59 13.15 -15.23
N LEU A 79 10.71 12.91 -14.25
CA LEU A 79 9.52 13.72 -13.99
C LEU A 79 9.89 15.15 -13.58
N ARG A 80 10.90 15.32 -12.72
CA ARG A 80 11.38 16.64 -12.24
C ARG A 80 11.83 17.57 -13.38
N ALA A 81 12.16 17.03 -14.55
CA ALA A 81 12.56 17.83 -15.70
C ALA A 81 11.39 18.57 -16.39
N PHE A 82 10.12 18.19 -16.13
CA PHE A 82 8.99 18.81 -16.82
C PHE A 82 7.71 18.94 -15.96
N VAL A 83 7.71 18.43 -14.74
CA VAL A 83 6.58 18.57 -13.81
C VAL A 83 6.96 19.61 -12.76
N PRO A 84 6.14 20.65 -12.55
CA PRO A 84 6.42 21.68 -11.54
C PRO A 84 6.58 21.13 -10.14
N GLU A 85 5.74 20.13 -9.75
CA GLU A 85 5.79 19.56 -8.41
C GLU A 85 5.68 18.02 -8.45
N VAL A 86 6.69 17.35 -7.87
CA VAL A 86 6.70 15.89 -7.69
C VAL A 86 6.61 15.58 -6.19
N ILE A 87 5.46 15.08 -5.78
CA ILE A 87 5.18 14.71 -4.39
C ILE A 87 5.56 13.26 -4.19
N VAL A 88 6.59 13.04 -3.37
CA VAL A 88 7.07 11.69 -3.01
C VAL A 88 6.40 11.25 -1.71
N THR A 89 5.84 10.05 -1.71
CA THR A 89 5.18 9.44 -0.56
C THR A 89 5.93 8.18 -0.12
N HIS A 90 5.97 7.90 1.18
CA HIS A 90 6.52 6.66 1.73
C HIS A 90 5.99 6.37 3.13
N PRO A 91 4.68 6.14 3.32
CA PRO A 91 4.18 5.66 4.59
C PRO A 91 4.64 4.20 4.79
N CYS A 92 5.36 3.96 5.88
CA CYS A 92 5.88 2.64 6.24
C CYS A 92 4.99 1.92 7.27
N GLY A 93 3.94 2.58 7.78
CA GLY A 93 3.00 1.98 8.70
C GLY A 93 1.71 2.79 8.84
N PRO A 94 0.67 2.24 9.50
CA PRO A 94 -0.61 2.92 9.68
C PRO A 94 -0.49 4.29 10.36
N GLN A 95 0.44 4.45 11.28
CA GLN A 95 0.69 5.71 12.01
C GLN A 95 1.18 6.83 11.07
N ASP A 96 1.84 6.50 9.96
CA ASP A 96 2.41 7.48 9.03
C ASP A 96 1.34 8.08 8.10
N VAL A 97 0.17 7.43 8.03
CA VAL A 97 -0.90 7.81 7.10
C VAL A 97 -1.52 9.16 7.45
N ALA A 98 -1.56 9.52 8.74
CA ALA A 98 -2.01 10.86 9.13
C ALA A 98 -1.09 11.96 8.55
N GLY A 99 0.22 11.71 8.53
CA GLY A 99 1.22 12.58 7.89
C GLY A 99 1.04 12.67 6.37
N LEU A 100 0.77 11.55 5.70
CA LEU A 100 0.46 11.53 4.27
C LEU A 100 -0.80 12.35 3.95
N ILE A 101 -1.89 12.16 4.72
CA ILE A 101 -3.12 12.94 4.54
C ILE A 101 -2.84 14.43 4.73
N GLN A 102 -2.04 14.79 5.74
CA GLN A 102 -1.65 16.19 5.98
C GLN A 102 -0.79 16.75 4.86
N GLN A 103 0.15 16.00 4.32
CA GLN A 103 0.98 16.40 3.16
C GLN A 103 0.10 16.77 1.96
N LEU A 104 -0.89 15.92 1.62
CA LEU A 104 -1.82 16.18 0.52
C LEU A 104 -2.76 17.34 0.83
N ALA A 105 -3.24 17.46 2.07
CA ALA A 105 -4.05 18.60 2.48
C ALA A 105 -3.29 19.92 2.39
N SER A 106 -1.99 19.94 2.68
CA SER A 106 -1.15 21.12 2.52
C SER A 106 -0.91 21.49 1.06
N ALA A 107 -0.68 20.48 0.19
CA ALA A 107 -0.47 20.71 -1.25
C ALA A 107 -1.74 21.18 -1.98
N PHE A 108 -2.91 20.69 -1.57
CA PHE A 108 -4.19 20.90 -2.29
C PHE A 108 -5.27 21.57 -1.44
N GLY A 109 -4.93 22.17 -0.33
CA GLY A 109 -5.89 22.75 0.62
C GLY A 109 -6.70 23.92 0.07
N SER A 110 -6.26 24.56 -1.03
CA SER A 110 -7.03 25.57 -1.76
C SER A 110 -8.21 24.98 -2.54
N GLU A 111 -8.24 23.66 -2.78
CA GLU A 111 -9.36 23.01 -3.44
C GLU A 111 -10.54 22.82 -2.47
N PRO A 112 -11.78 23.02 -2.93
CA PRO A 112 -12.95 23.00 -2.06
C PRO A 112 -13.13 21.69 -1.30
N GLY A 113 -13.25 21.76 0.03
CA GLY A 113 -13.54 20.64 0.92
C GLY A 113 -12.37 19.70 1.21
N VAL A 114 -11.17 19.92 0.66
CA VAL A 114 -9.99 19.06 0.92
C VAL A 114 -9.63 19.06 2.40
N ILE A 115 -9.55 20.22 3.03
CA ILE A 115 -9.19 20.34 4.46
C ILE A 115 -10.21 19.62 5.36
N GLN A 116 -11.50 19.78 5.07
CA GLN A 116 -12.56 19.12 5.85
C GLN A 116 -12.50 17.59 5.68
N ARG A 117 -12.34 17.07 4.46
CA ARG A 117 -12.23 15.64 4.20
C ARG A 117 -10.97 15.05 4.81
N ALA A 118 -9.84 15.77 4.75
CA ALA A 118 -8.60 15.37 5.40
C ALA A 118 -8.76 15.26 6.92
N ALA A 119 -9.45 16.21 7.55
CA ALA A 119 -9.75 16.15 8.98
C ALA A 119 -10.61 14.93 9.33
N ALA A 120 -11.66 14.64 8.57
CA ALA A 120 -12.52 13.47 8.77
C ALA A 120 -11.75 12.15 8.63
N LEU A 121 -10.93 12.00 7.58
CA LEU A 121 -10.09 10.80 7.38
C LEU A 121 -9.07 10.61 8.52
N LYS A 122 -8.43 11.68 8.99
CA LYS A 122 -7.52 11.61 10.14
C LYS A 122 -8.23 11.23 11.42
N GLN A 123 -9.43 11.73 11.65
CA GLN A 123 -10.24 11.37 12.82
C GLN A 123 -10.66 9.91 12.81
N GLU A 124 -11.12 9.38 11.67
CA GLU A 124 -11.46 7.97 11.51
C GLU A 124 -10.24 7.08 11.76
N LEU A 125 -9.10 7.43 11.15
CA LEU A 125 -7.84 6.70 11.35
C LEU A 125 -7.42 6.69 12.82
N ALA A 126 -7.46 7.84 13.51
CA ALA A 126 -7.08 7.94 14.92
C ALA A 126 -7.98 7.07 15.82
N CYS A 127 -9.28 7.02 15.52
CA CYS A 127 -10.23 6.14 16.21
C CYS A 127 -9.83 4.67 16.04
N GLU A 128 -9.60 4.22 14.79
CA GLU A 128 -9.26 2.83 14.50
C GLU A 128 -7.88 2.42 15.07
N LEU A 129 -6.90 3.31 15.05
CA LEU A 129 -5.61 3.09 15.69
C LEU A 129 -5.75 2.91 17.21
N SER A 130 -6.62 3.69 17.85
CA SER A 130 -6.86 3.57 19.30
C SER A 130 -7.53 2.25 19.69
N LEU A 131 -8.42 1.75 18.83
CA LEU A 131 -9.15 0.48 19.03
C LEU A 131 -8.30 -0.75 18.70
N THR A 132 -7.22 -0.59 17.92
CA THR A 132 -6.40 -1.70 17.40
C THR A 132 -5.01 -1.71 18.05
N ARG A 133 -4.89 -1.25 19.30
CA ARG A 133 -3.58 -1.26 19.99
C ARG A 133 -3.05 -2.69 20.12
N PRO A 134 -1.74 -2.90 19.86
CA PRO A 134 -1.09 -4.17 20.18
C PRO A 134 -1.35 -4.47 21.65
N GLY A 135 -2.13 -5.49 21.91
CA GLY A 135 -2.37 -5.95 23.28
C GLY A 135 -1.08 -6.57 23.86
N GLN A 136 -1.06 -6.86 25.16
CA GLN A 136 -0.01 -7.63 25.82
C GLN A 136 -0.02 -9.13 25.41
N ARG A 137 -0.52 -9.42 24.19
CA ARG A 137 -0.56 -10.79 23.66
C ARG A 137 0.81 -11.19 23.16
N THR A 138 1.19 -12.44 23.38
CA THR A 138 2.35 -13.05 22.72
C THR A 138 2.23 -12.85 21.22
N ALA A 139 3.29 -12.34 20.59
CA ALA A 139 3.28 -12.08 19.17
C ALA A 139 3.13 -13.39 18.37
N VAL A 140 2.16 -13.46 17.49
CA VAL A 140 1.91 -14.63 16.62
C VAL A 140 2.80 -14.55 15.40
N PRO A 141 3.68 -15.55 15.15
CA PRO A 141 4.53 -15.61 13.96
C PRO A 141 3.71 -15.81 12.69
N VAL A 142 3.87 -14.90 11.71
CA VAL A 142 3.08 -14.90 10.48
C VAL A 142 3.99 -14.85 9.25
N LEU A 143 3.69 -15.69 8.25
CA LEU A 143 4.25 -15.57 6.91
C LEU A 143 3.20 -14.92 6.00
N TYR A 144 3.49 -13.72 5.52
CA TYR A 144 2.61 -12.99 4.58
C TYR A 144 3.15 -13.12 3.16
N LEU A 145 2.47 -13.89 2.31
CA LEU A 145 2.91 -14.16 0.94
C LEU A 145 2.29 -13.18 -0.05
N ILE A 146 3.14 -12.55 -0.87
CA ILE A 146 2.77 -11.54 -1.86
C ILE A 146 2.99 -12.00 -3.29
N TRP A 147 3.78 -13.05 -3.52
CA TRP A 147 4.12 -13.54 -4.86
C TRP A 147 4.40 -15.05 -4.84
N ARG A 148 4.21 -15.68 -5.99
CA ARG A 148 4.50 -17.08 -6.26
C ARG A 148 5.45 -17.19 -7.47
N ASP A 149 6.43 -18.08 -7.37
CA ASP A 149 7.48 -18.33 -8.35
C ASP A 149 8.41 -17.12 -8.62
N PRO A 150 9.34 -16.86 -7.68
CA PRO A 150 9.54 -17.52 -6.39
C PRO A 150 8.50 -17.11 -5.34
N TRP A 151 8.39 -17.84 -4.23
CA TRP A 151 7.67 -17.37 -3.08
C TRP A 151 8.31 -16.08 -2.56
N MET A 152 7.50 -15.04 -2.32
CA MET A 152 8.01 -13.79 -1.75
C MET A 152 7.14 -13.35 -0.59
N THR A 153 7.79 -12.77 0.39
CA THR A 153 7.15 -12.24 1.60
C THR A 153 7.55 -10.78 1.83
N VAL A 154 7.33 -10.25 3.02
CA VAL A 154 7.57 -8.85 3.39
C VAL A 154 8.50 -8.75 4.58
N ALA A 155 9.46 -7.83 4.54
CA ALA A 155 10.30 -7.47 5.68
C ALA A 155 9.50 -6.68 6.72
N ARG A 156 10.01 -6.63 7.97
CA ARG A 156 9.30 -6.06 9.14
C ARG A 156 9.06 -4.56 9.09
N ASP A 157 9.87 -3.85 8.36
CA ASP A 157 9.79 -2.39 8.20
C ASP A 157 8.88 -1.93 7.05
N THR A 158 8.18 -2.88 6.38
CA THR A 158 7.18 -2.57 5.36
C THR A 158 5.85 -2.14 5.98
N TYR A 159 5.04 -1.41 5.19
CA TYR A 159 3.69 -1.02 5.59
C TYR A 159 2.83 -2.22 6.02
N ILE A 160 2.86 -3.31 5.24
CA ILE A 160 2.09 -4.53 5.49
C ILE A 160 2.48 -5.14 6.85
N ALA A 161 3.78 -5.31 7.10
CA ALA A 161 4.26 -5.90 8.35
C ALA A 161 3.86 -5.07 9.57
N ARG A 162 3.99 -3.75 9.49
CA ARG A 162 3.57 -2.84 10.56
C ARG A 162 2.06 -2.78 10.73
N MET A 163 1.28 -2.96 9.64
CA MET A 163 -0.17 -3.10 9.70
C MET A 163 -0.57 -4.36 10.50
N LEU A 164 0.06 -5.50 10.22
CA LEU A 164 -0.17 -6.77 10.91
C LEU A 164 0.23 -6.70 12.40
N ALA A 165 1.27 -5.95 12.72
CA ALA A 165 1.74 -5.77 14.11
C ALA A 165 0.67 -5.13 15.01
N TYR A 166 -0.27 -4.34 14.49
CA TYR A 166 -1.37 -3.76 15.28
C TYR A 166 -2.31 -4.80 15.90
N VAL A 167 -2.34 -6.01 15.36
CA VAL A 167 -3.12 -7.12 15.94
C VAL A 167 -2.25 -8.20 16.59
N GLY A 168 -0.97 -7.88 16.84
CA GLY A 168 -0.01 -8.80 17.47
C GLY A 168 0.57 -9.84 16.52
N TRP A 169 0.43 -9.67 15.21
CA TRP A 169 1.03 -10.55 14.21
C TRP A 169 2.42 -10.06 13.82
N ARG A 170 3.43 -10.92 14.00
CA ARG A 170 4.83 -10.63 13.67
C ARG A 170 5.24 -11.36 12.40
N THR A 171 5.56 -10.60 11.36
CA THR A 171 5.98 -11.17 10.07
C THR A 171 7.36 -11.82 10.15
N TRP A 172 7.53 -12.92 9.40
CA TRP A 172 8.78 -13.59 9.12
C TRP A 172 9.12 -13.51 7.65
N PRO A 173 10.43 -13.44 7.28
CA PRO A 173 11.62 -13.45 8.14
C PRO A 173 11.72 -12.24 9.08
N ASP A 174 12.44 -12.43 10.19
CA ASP A 174 12.69 -11.39 11.20
C ASP A 174 13.83 -10.46 10.76
N VAL A 175 13.62 -9.79 9.61
CA VAL A 175 14.62 -8.91 8.98
C VAL A 175 14.01 -7.55 8.65
N ASP A 176 14.85 -6.52 8.67
CA ASP A 176 14.52 -5.21 8.14
C ASP A 176 14.99 -5.11 6.68
N GLY A 177 14.15 -4.62 5.80
CA GLY A 177 14.44 -4.46 4.38
C GLY A 177 15.12 -3.13 4.03
N GLY A 178 15.21 -2.22 4.99
CA GLY A 178 15.77 -0.88 4.81
C GLY A 178 14.79 0.09 4.15
N GLU A 179 15.29 1.26 3.78
CA GLU A 179 14.43 2.34 3.29
C GLU A 179 13.80 2.07 1.93
N ARG A 180 14.40 1.20 1.10
CA ARG A 180 13.97 0.90 -0.28
C ARG A 180 14.65 -0.33 -0.85
N GLY A 181 14.07 -0.88 -1.91
CA GLY A 181 14.69 -1.93 -2.71
C GLY A 181 14.18 -3.34 -2.42
N ALA A 182 14.82 -4.33 -3.08
CA ALA A 182 14.36 -5.71 -3.10
C ALA A 182 14.39 -6.39 -1.72
N ALA A 183 15.27 -5.96 -0.82
CA ALA A 183 15.38 -6.53 0.53
C ALA A 183 14.08 -6.33 1.37
N ARG A 184 13.23 -5.38 0.99
CA ARG A 184 11.91 -5.18 1.62
C ARG A 184 10.92 -6.31 1.29
N TYR A 185 11.17 -7.05 0.21
CA TYR A 185 10.31 -8.12 -0.30
C TYR A 185 11.13 -9.36 -0.60
N PRO A 186 11.66 -10.05 0.46
CA PRO A 186 12.56 -11.18 0.29
C PRO A 186 11.86 -12.37 -0.36
N ALA A 187 12.60 -13.06 -1.24
CA ALA A 187 12.20 -14.37 -1.72
C ALA A 187 12.57 -15.44 -0.68
N ILE A 188 11.78 -16.51 -0.65
CA ILE A 188 12.01 -17.70 0.17
C ILE A 188 11.95 -18.94 -0.71
N ASP A 189 12.71 -19.97 -0.37
CA ASP A 189 12.77 -21.24 -1.15
C ASP A 189 12.12 -22.42 -0.43
N GLY A 190 11.70 -22.25 0.82
CA GLY A 190 11.04 -23.28 1.63
C GLY A 190 12.00 -24.09 2.49
N THR A 191 13.30 -23.78 2.48
CA THR A 191 14.31 -24.48 3.30
C THR A 191 14.67 -23.71 4.58
N GLU A 192 14.12 -22.52 4.76
CA GLU A 192 14.43 -21.64 5.88
C GLU A 192 14.00 -22.24 7.22
N PRO A 193 14.92 -22.38 8.20
CA PRO A 193 14.63 -23.03 9.50
C PRO A 193 13.49 -22.35 10.27
N TRP A 194 13.32 -21.05 10.11
CA TRP A 194 12.29 -20.27 10.82
C TRP A 194 10.85 -20.58 10.34
N LEU A 195 10.66 -21.25 9.19
CA LEU A 195 9.33 -21.66 8.71
C LEU A 195 8.62 -22.56 9.71
N SER A 196 9.37 -23.35 10.49
CA SER A 196 8.81 -24.20 11.55
C SER A 196 8.18 -23.43 12.70
N ALA A 197 8.52 -22.17 12.90
CA ALA A 197 7.96 -21.29 13.91
C ALA A 197 6.70 -20.55 13.46
N VAL A 198 6.36 -20.57 12.18
CA VAL A 198 5.21 -19.86 11.61
C VAL A 198 3.92 -20.52 12.06
N GLU A 199 3.00 -19.73 12.63
CA GLU A 199 1.68 -20.19 13.08
C GLU A 199 0.56 -19.84 12.08
N GLN A 200 0.74 -18.78 11.29
CA GLN A 200 -0.23 -18.33 10.30
C GLN A 200 0.46 -18.08 8.96
N VAL A 201 -0.11 -18.59 7.87
CA VAL A 201 0.28 -18.20 6.50
C VAL A 201 -0.88 -17.42 5.88
N LEU A 202 -0.58 -16.21 5.44
CA LEU A 202 -1.54 -15.30 4.83
C LEU A 202 -1.27 -15.18 3.34
N LEU A 203 -2.21 -15.63 2.52
CA LEU A 203 -2.15 -15.53 1.06
C LEU A 203 -2.85 -14.25 0.62
N SER A 204 -2.09 -13.27 0.16
CA SER A 204 -2.60 -11.97 -0.26
C SER A 204 -3.40 -12.07 -1.56
N SER A 205 -4.47 -11.27 -1.71
CA SER A 205 -5.19 -11.16 -2.98
C SER A 205 -4.44 -10.32 -4.02
N GLU A 206 -3.36 -9.63 -3.64
CA GLU A 206 -2.49 -8.82 -4.51
C GLU A 206 -1.05 -8.73 -3.95
N PRO A 207 -0.04 -8.34 -4.76
CA PRO A 207 -0.10 -8.16 -6.22
C PRO A 207 -0.29 -9.47 -6.98
N TYR A 208 0.04 -10.61 -6.38
CA TYR A 208 -0.28 -11.94 -6.92
C TYR A 208 -1.66 -12.37 -6.42
N ALA A 209 -2.55 -12.73 -7.34
CA ALA A 209 -3.90 -13.16 -7.01
C ALA A 209 -3.91 -14.62 -6.52
N PHE A 210 -3.58 -14.85 -5.25
CA PHE A 210 -3.68 -16.18 -4.66
C PHE A 210 -5.11 -16.69 -4.67
N SER A 211 -5.28 -17.95 -5.08
CA SER A 211 -6.54 -18.70 -5.09
C SER A 211 -6.53 -19.85 -4.08
N ASP A 212 -7.61 -20.57 -3.95
CA ASP A 212 -7.72 -21.74 -3.06
C ASP A 212 -6.76 -22.88 -3.48
N GLU A 213 -6.38 -22.95 -4.76
CA GLU A 213 -5.39 -23.91 -5.28
C GLU A 213 -4.00 -23.73 -4.64
N HIS A 214 -3.68 -22.52 -4.16
CA HIS A 214 -2.40 -22.24 -3.53
C HIS A 214 -2.36 -22.61 -2.04
N ILE A 215 -3.52 -22.90 -1.41
CA ILE A 215 -3.58 -23.25 0.02
C ILE A 215 -2.75 -24.48 0.31
N GLY A 216 -2.91 -25.56 -0.49
CA GLY A 216 -2.13 -26.78 -0.32
C GLY A 216 -0.63 -26.58 -0.51
N GLN A 217 -0.23 -25.74 -1.46
CA GLN A 217 1.17 -25.40 -1.70
C GLN A 217 1.78 -24.62 -0.54
N ALA A 218 1.06 -23.62 -0.03
CA ALA A 218 1.49 -22.83 1.13
C ALA A 218 1.50 -23.67 2.43
N GLN A 219 0.56 -24.64 2.56
CA GLN A 219 0.55 -25.59 3.68
C GLN A 219 1.79 -26.49 3.66
N ALA A 220 2.31 -26.82 2.48
CA ALA A 220 3.55 -27.60 2.36
C ALA A 220 4.79 -26.82 2.83
N LEU A 221 4.81 -25.48 2.74
CA LEU A 221 5.89 -24.66 3.30
C LEU A 221 5.88 -24.64 4.84
N CYS A 222 4.69 -24.62 5.44
CA CYS A 222 4.50 -24.53 6.88
C CYS A 222 3.42 -25.52 7.31
N PRO A 223 3.73 -26.83 7.43
CA PRO A 223 2.72 -27.88 7.69
C PRO A 223 1.92 -27.67 8.99
N GLN A 224 2.53 -27.03 10.00
CA GLN A 224 1.94 -26.73 11.30
C GLN A 224 1.06 -25.48 11.30
N ALA A 225 1.21 -24.60 10.32
CA ALA A 225 0.56 -23.29 10.31
C ALA A 225 -0.89 -23.36 9.79
N ARG A 226 -1.71 -22.43 10.23
CA ARG A 226 -3.02 -22.20 9.63
C ARG A 226 -2.88 -21.33 8.37
N VAL A 227 -3.24 -21.87 7.21
CA VAL A 227 -3.21 -21.12 5.94
C VAL A 227 -4.58 -20.49 5.68
N ARG A 228 -4.60 -19.20 5.31
CA ARG A 228 -5.82 -18.49 4.91
C ARG A 228 -5.55 -17.43 3.85
N ARG A 229 -6.53 -17.15 3.02
CA ARG A 229 -6.53 -16.01 2.11
C ARG A 229 -6.94 -14.75 2.85
N VAL A 230 -6.31 -13.61 2.48
CA VAL A 230 -6.61 -12.30 3.05
C VAL A 230 -6.80 -11.26 1.94
N ASN A 231 -7.56 -10.22 2.26
CA ASN A 231 -7.73 -9.09 1.35
C ASN A 231 -6.46 -8.23 1.35
N GLY A 232 -5.65 -8.37 0.30
CA GLY A 232 -4.38 -7.67 0.15
C GLY A 232 -4.55 -6.16 0.07
N GLU A 233 -5.57 -5.66 -0.65
CA GLU A 233 -5.83 -4.22 -0.77
C GLU A 233 -6.11 -3.56 0.58
N LEU A 234 -6.82 -4.22 1.49
CA LEU A 234 -7.05 -3.72 2.84
C LEU A 234 -5.79 -3.69 3.71
N LEU A 235 -4.79 -4.51 3.38
CA LEU A 235 -3.56 -4.64 4.16
C LEU A 235 -2.37 -3.89 3.58
N SER A 236 -2.39 -3.57 2.27
CA SER A 236 -1.30 -2.92 1.56
C SER A 236 -1.61 -1.50 1.08
N TRP A 237 -2.89 -1.17 0.80
CA TRP A 237 -3.26 0.16 0.31
C TRP A 237 -3.41 1.14 1.47
N TYR A 238 -2.35 1.88 1.72
CA TYR A 238 -2.33 2.95 2.71
C TYR A 238 -3.17 4.17 2.27
N GLY A 239 -3.52 5.02 3.21
CA GLY A 239 -4.37 6.18 2.95
C GLY A 239 -5.83 5.95 3.37
N SER A 240 -6.78 6.15 2.47
CA SER A 240 -8.23 6.05 2.76
C SER A 240 -8.67 4.67 3.24
N ARG A 241 -7.98 3.60 2.85
CA ARG A 241 -8.30 2.22 3.28
C ARG A 241 -7.71 1.81 4.62
N THR A 242 -6.77 2.56 5.19
CA THR A 242 -6.05 2.15 6.41
C THR A 242 -7.01 1.89 7.58
N ALA A 243 -7.98 2.75 7.80
CA ALA A 243 -8.99 2.56 8.85
C ALA A 243 -9.81 1.27 8.65
N ALA A 244 -10.28 1.04 7.43
CA ALA A 244 -11.00 -0.19 7.06
C ALA A 244 -10.11 -1.44 7.20
N GLY A 245 -8.82 -1.35 6.86
CA GLY A 245 -7.85 -2.43 7.02
C GLY A 245 -7.61 -2.80 8.47
N LEU A 246 -7.48 -1.82 9.37
CA LEU A 246 -7.38 -2.07 10.83
C LEU A 246 -8.62 -2.76 11.37
N ARG A 247 -9.80 -2.33 10.93
CA ARG A 247 -11.09 -2.94 11.28
C ARG A 247 -11.17 -4.39 10.79
N TYR A 248 -10.76 -4.64 9.55
CA TYR A 248 -10.67 -5.97 8.96
C TYR A 248 -9.73 -6.88 9.76
N LEU A 249 -8.53 -6.41 10.12
CA LEU A 249 -7.57 -7.18 10.92
C LEU A 249 -8.14 -7.57 12.29
N ARG A 250 -8.83 -6.65 13.00
CA ARG A 250 -9.48 -7.02 14.26
C ARG A 250 -10.47 -8.16 14.10
N GLY A 251 -11.24 -8.16 13.00
CA GLY A 251 -12.17 -9.24 12.68
C GLY A 251 -11.50 -10.59 12.35
N LEU A 252 -10.22 -10.58 11.95
CA LEU A 252 -9.47 -11.82 11.66
C LEU A 252 -8.91 -12.49 12.92
N VAL A 253 -8.67 -11.73 14.00
CA VAL A 253 -8.02 -12.23 15.23
C VAL A 253 -8.98 -12.33 16.44
N GLY A 254 -10.19 -11.82 16.32
CA GLY A 254 -11.31 -12.00 17.28
C GLY A 254 -12.10 -13.23 16.91
#